data_9d251e1f4682538a2dde16e44291a17c
#
_entry.id   9d251e1f4682538a2dde16e44291a17c
#
_cell.length_a   1.000
_cell.length_b   1.000
_cell.length_c   1.000
_cell.angle_alpha   90.00
_cell.angle_beta   90.00
_cell.angle_gamma   90.00
#
_symmetry.space_group_name_H-M   'P 1'
#
loop_
_entity.id
_entity.type
_entity.pdbx_description
1 polymer ?
#
loop_
_entity_poly.entity_id
_entity_poly.type
_entity_poly.pdbx_seq_one_letter_code
_entity_poly.pdbx_strand_id
1 'polypeptide(L)'
;MAAALAVLAAGAFAQKQQVMLDKVVAVVGSSSILYSEVADHARQLTAQRRAEGYTSDRDPMNEALEALMTQKLLFNQAQIDSVKINAGDIASHVEEQVQNMIEAEGSIPRLEAKHHMAIFNIRENMRQRYEEQSYASSMQNEVVSKVAVIPGEVER
;
A
#
# COMPACT_ATOMS: atom_id res chain seq x y z
N MET A 1 68.73 -17.12 1.73
CA MET A 1 67.33 -17.54 1.42
C MET A 1 66.40 -16.74 2.34
N ALA A 2 65.80 -15.69 1.80
CA ALA A 2 64.85 -14.83 2.53
C ALA A 2 63.47 -15.15 2.04
N ALA A 3 62.60 -15.69 2.90
CA ALA A 3 61.21 -15.96 2.63
C ALA A 3 60.38 -14.70 3.02
N ALA A 4 59.84 -14.04 2.01
CA ALA A 4 58.93 -12.91 2.16
C ALA A 4 57.52 -13.42 2.45
N LEU A 5 56.98 -13.15 3.65
CA LEU A 5 55.60 -13.42 4.04
C LEU A 5 54.74 -12.25 3.58
N ALA A 6 53.93 -12.42 2.53
CA ALA A 6 52.94 -11.46 2.09
C ALA A 6 51.67 -11.65 2.91
N VAL A 7 51.36 -10.74 3.82
CA VAL A 7 50.10 -10.68 4.56
C VAL A 7 49.06 -9.97 3.67
N LEU A 8 48.15 -10.72 3.10
CA LEU A 8 46.98 -10.21 2.40
C LEU A 8 45.97 -9.72 3.44
N ALA A 9 45.95 -8.41 3.67
CA ALA A 9 44.88 -7.75 4.44
C ALA A 9 43.59 -7.76 3.61
N ALA A 10 42.71 -8.73 3.85
CA ALA A 10 41.34 -8.71 3.33
C ALA A 10 40.55 -7.62 4.07
N GLY A 11 40.46 -6.44 3.45
CA GLY A 11 39.58 -5.37 3.93
C GLY A 11 38.15 -5.80 3.81
N ALA A 12 37.51 -6.13 4.93
CA ALA A 12 36.08 -6.31 5.02
C ALA A 12 35.42 -4.95 4.81
N PHE A 13 34.96 -4.68 3.58
CA PHE A 13 34.04 -3.59 3.32
C PHE A 13 32.71 -3.94 3.96
N ALA A 14 32.49 -3.50 5.21
CA ALA A 14 31.17 -3.48 5.81
C ALA A 14 30.31 -2.50 4.98
N GLN A 15 29.54 -3.00 4.02
CA GLN A 15 28.49 -2.24 3.40
C GLN A 15 27.50 -1.88 4.49
N LYS A 16 27.54 -0.62 4.93
CA LYS A 16 26.46 -0.04 5.71
C LYS A 16 25.19 -0.16 4.86
N GLN A 17 24.33 -1.08 5.24
CA GLN A 17 22.98 -1.17 4.71
C GLN A 17 22.32 0.17 5.07
N GLN A 18 22.22 1.08 4.09
CA GLN A 18 21.46 2.29 4.24
C GLN A 18 20.00 1.87 4.40
N VAL A 19 19.49 1.93 5.62
CA VAL A 19 18.06 1.87 5.87
C VAL A 19 17.51 3.15 5.27
N MET A 20 16.95 3.06 4.07
CA MET A 20 16.25 4.17 3.44
C MET A 20 14.96 4.37 4.23
N LEU A 21 14.97 5.36 5.13
CA LEU A 21 13.76 5.81 5.80
C LEU A 21 12.82 6.37 4.73
N ASP A 22 11.62 5.82 4.67
CA ASP A 22 10.61 6.28 3.71
C ASP A 22 10.17 7.71 4.05
N LYS A 23 9.90 8.50 3.02
CA LYS A 23 9.57 9.92 3.18
C LYS A 23 8.08 10.10 3.35
N VAL A 24 7.65 10.75 4.43
CA VAL A 24 6.26 11.21 4.58
C VAL A 24 6.03 12.36 3.59
N VAL A 25 5.04 12.21 2.71
CA VAL A 25 4.68 13.22 1.69
C VAL A 25 3.41 13.98 2.04
N ALA A 26 2.53 13.38 2.85
CA ALA A 26 1.33 14.03 3.35
C ALA A 26 0.90 13.46 4.70
N VAL A 27 0.11 14.21 5.45
CA VAL A 27 -0.55 13.78 6.68
C VAL A 27 -2.03 14.15 6.58
N VAL A 28 -2.91 13.20 6.85
CA VAL A 28 -4.36 13.38 6.82
C VAL A 28 -4.94 12.87 8.14
N GLY A 29 -5.41 13.78 8.99
CA GLY A 29 -5.84 13.42 10.35
C GLY A 29 -4.69 12.80 11.15
N SER A 30 -4.85 11.57 11.62
CA SER A 30 -3.83 10.78 12.32
C SER A 30 -2.99 9.89 11.41
N SER A 31 -3.28 9.87 10.10
CA SER A 31 -2.65 8.97 9.13
C SER A 31 -1.57 9.69 8.32
N SER A 32 -0.39 9.09 8.21
CA SER A 32 0.66 9.54 7.29
C SER A 32 0.56 8.82 5.95
N ILE A 33 0.98 9.48 4.88
CA ILE A 33 1.13 8.92 3.54
C ILE A 33 2.61 8.94 3.20
N LEU A 34 3.15 7.78 2.86
CA LEU A 34 4.56 7.60 2.54
C LEU A 34 4.79 7.73 1.03
N TYR A 35 5.98 8.17 0.64
CA TYR A 35 6.35 8.28 -0.77
C TYR A 35 6.29 6.91 -1.48
N SER A 36 6.69 5.83 -0.81
CA SER A 36 6.59 4.47 -1.35
C SER A 36 5.15 4.08 -1.66
N GLU A 37 4.19 4.42 -0.78
CA GLU A 37 2.77 4.15 -0.99
C GLU A 37 2.25 4.86 -2.24
N VAL A 38 2.61 6.15 -2.41
CA VAL A 38 2.23 6.93 -3.59
C VAL A 38 2.84 6.34 -4.86
N ALA A 39 4.14 5.97 -4.82
CA ALA A 39 4.82 5.37 -5.96
C ALA A 39 4.25 4.01 -6.35
N ASP A 40 3.88 3.17 -5.37
CA ASP A 40 3.24 1.87 -5.60
C ASP A 40 1.86 2.04 -6.24
N HIS A 41 1.04 2.93 -5.70
CA HIS A 41 -0.27 3.24 -6.24
C HIS A 41 -0.19 3.81 -7.67
N ALA A 42 0.74 4.73 -7.92
CA ALA A 42 0.99 5.28 -9.25
C ALA A 42 1.40 4.21 -10.27
N ARG A 43 2.24 3.23 -9.86
CA ARG A 43 2.60 2.08 -10.70
C ARG A 43 1.40 1.21 -11.04
N GLN A 44 0.54 0.92 -10.07
CA GLN A 44 -0.69 0.13 -10.27
C GLN A 44 -1.64 0.86 -11.24
N LEU A 45 -1.88 2.15 -11.02
CA LEU A 45 -2.71 2.98 -11.89
C LEU A 45 -2.20 2.99 -13.33
N THR A 46 -0.87 3.15 -13.51
CA THR A 46 -0.24 3.13 -14.83
C THR A 46 -0.35 1.76 -15.51
N ALA A 47 -0.19 0.67 -14.74
CA ALA A 47 -0.32 -0.69 -15.26
C ALA A 47 -1.77 -0.99 -15.69
N GLN A 48 -2.75 -0.58 -14.87
CA GLN A 48 -4.16 -0.73 -15.19
C GLN A 48 -4.54 0.04 -16.47
N ARG A 49 -4.16 1.31 -16.58
CA ARG A 49 -4.40 2.14 -17.78
C ARG A 49 -3.83 1.51 -19.04
N ARG A 50 -2.60 0.97 -18.93
CA ARG A 50 -1.96 0.29 -20.06
C ARG A 50 -2.75 -0.97 -20.48
N ALA A 51 -3.26 -1.74 -19.52
CA ALA A 51 -4.06 -2.92 -19.78
C ALA A 51 -5.41 -2.58 -20.44
N GLU A 52 -6.02 -1.45 -20.06
CA GLU A 52 -7.28 -0.94 -20.58
C GLU A 52 -7.12 -0.14 -21.89
N GLY A 53 -5.89 0.11 -22.35
CA GLY A 53 -5.61 0.93 -23.54
C GLY A 53 -5.93 2.42 -23.34
N TYR A 54 -6.03 2.87 -22.09
CA TYR A 54 -6.38 4.24 -21.74
C TYR A 54 -5.12 5.09 -21.49
N THR A 55 -5.11 6.31 -22.02
CA THR A 55 -4.05 7.30 -21.75
C THR A 55 -4.65 8.49 -21.02
N SER A 56 -3.91 9.03 -20.05
CA SER A 56 -4.28 10.24 -19.29
C SER A 56 -3.13 11.21 -19.34
N ASP A 57 -3.44 12.49 -19.48
CA ASP A 57 -2.46 13.59 -19.44
C ASP A 57 -2.09 13.99 -18.00
N ARG A 58 -2.77 13.41 -16.98
CA ARG A 58 -2.49 13.68 -15.58
C ARG A 58 -1.30 12.84 -15.11
N ASP A 59 -0.46 13.47 -14.28
CA ASP A 59 0.67 12.80 -13.64
C ASP A 59 0.17 11.68 -12.69
N PRO A 60 0.56 10.41 -12.92
CA PRO A 60 0.13 9.29 -12.08
C PRO A 60 0.50 9.45 -10.59
N MET A 61 1.60 10.15 -10.28
CA MET A 61 2.01 10.41 -8.89
C MET A 61 1.02 11.34 -8.18
N ASN A 62 0.59 12.41 -8.86
CA ASN A 62 -0.37 13.35 -8.30
C ASN A 62 -1.74 12.69 -8.10
N GLU A 63 -2.20 11.90 -9.08
CA GLU A 63 -3.47 11.17 -8.95
C GLU A 63 -3.42 10.12 -7.84
N ALA A 64 -2.31 9.41 -7.72
CA ALA A 64 -2.11 8.45 -6.63
C ALA A 64 -2.14 9.14 -5.26
N LEU A 65 -1.49 10.29 -5.13
CA LEU A 65 -1.51 11.08 -3.89
C LEU A 65 -2.93 11.55 -3.55
N GLU A 66 -3.66 12.12 -4.52
CA GLU A 66 -5.05 12.55 -4.34
C GLU A 66 -5.96 11.40 -3.90
N ALA A 67 -5.81 10.22 -4.53
CA ALA A 67 -6.58 9.02 -4.19
C ALA A 67 -6.28 8.55 -2.76
N LEU A 68 -5.00 8.48 -2.37
CA LEU A 68 -4.59 8.10 -1.03
C LEU A 68 -5.05 9.12 0.02
N MET A 69 -4.96 10.42 -0.26
CA MET A 69 -5.48 11.46 0.63
C MET A 69 -6.99 11.30 0.84
N THR A 70 -7.75 11.07 -0.23
CA THR A 70 -9.20 10.83 -0.15
C THR A 70 -9.51 9.58 0.66
N GLN A 71 -8.78 8.49 0.43
CA GLN A 71 -8.93 7.25 1.21
C GLN A 71 -8.67 7.47 2.70
N LYS A 72 -7.59 8.19 3.05
CA LYS A 72 -7.27 8.51 4.46
C LYS A 72 -8.30 9.43 5.10
N LEU A 73 -8.86 10.39 4.35
CA LEU A 73 -9.96 11.24 4.83
C LEU A 73 -11.20 10.42 5.16
N LEU A 74 -11.64 9.56 4.24
CA LEU A 74 -12.79 8.69 4.43
C LEU A 74 -12.56 7.71 5.59
N PHE A 75 -11.37 7.14 5.69
CA PHE A 75 -11.00 6.27 6.80
C PHE A 75 -11.09 6.99 8.15
N ASN A 76 -10.49 8.19 8.28
CA ASN A 76 -10.57 8.97 9.52
C ASN A 76 -12.03 9.36 9.86
N GLN A 77 -12.84 9.73 8.85
CA GLN A 77 -14.24 10.02 9.07
C GLN A 77 -15.03 8.78 9.51
N ALA A 78 -14.76 7.62 8.89
CA ALA A 78 -15.38 6.35 9.28
C ALA A 78 -15.10 6.00 10.76
N GLN A 79 -13.91 6.31 11.27
CA GLN A 79 -13.56 6.12 12.69
C GLN A 79 -14.38 7.03 13.59
N ILE A 80 -14.54 8.31 13.19
CA ILE A 80 -15.35 9.30 13.95
C ILE A 80 -16.81 8.87 14.00
N ASP A 81 -17.37 8.46 12.87
CA ASP A 81 -18.77 8.06 12.72
C ASP A 81 -19.04 6.63 13.22
N SER A 82 -18.01 5.94 13.74
CA SER A 82 -18.11 4.57 14.25
C SER A 82 -18.71 3.60 13.23
N VAL A 83 -18.33 3.74 11.96
CA VAL A 83 -18.72 2.85 10.87
C VAL A 83 -18.29 1.42 11.20
N LYS A 84 -19.14 0.44 10.91
CA LYS A 84 -18.83 -0.96 11.17
C LYS A 84 -18.34 -1.66 9.89
N ILE A 85 -17.30 -2.46 10.02
CA ILE A 85 -16.79 -3.34 8.98
C ILE A 85 -16.86 -4.80 9.45
N ASN A 86 -16.86 -5.74 8.51
CA ASN A 86 -16.82 -7.15 8.83
C ASN A 86 -15.36 -7.64 8.92
N ALA A 87 -14.84 -7.76 10.14
CA ALA A 87 -13.49 -8.24 10.37
C ALA A 87 -13.25 -9.70 9.91
N GLY A 88 -14.32 -10.52 9.89
CA GLY A 88 -14.25 -11.91 9.40
C GLY A 88 -13.98 -11.97 7.90
N ASP A 89 -14.67 -11.14 7.11
CA ASP A 89 -14.47 -11.06 5.66
C ASP A 89 -13.05 -10.57 5.33
N ILE A 90 -12.56 -9.58 6.09
CA ILE A 90 -11.20 -9.07 5.93
C ILE A 90 -10.16 -10.17 6.23
N ALA A 91 -10.32 -10.89 7.34
CA ALA A 91 -9.40 -11.96 7.71
C ALA A 91 -9.36 -13.07 6.64
N SER A 92 -10.53 -13.48 6.12
CA SER A 92 -10.64 -14.48 5.06
C SER A 92 -9.95 -14.00 3.78
N HIS A 93 -10.19 -12.75 3.38
CA HIS A 93 -9.58 -12.18 2.17
C HIS A 93 -8.05 -12.04 2.29
N VAL A 94 -7.55 -11.61 3.46
CA VAL A 94 -6.11 -11.53 3.71
C VAL A 94 -5.46 -12.91 3.63
N GLU A 95 -6.08 -13.95 4.22
CA GLU A 95 -5.52 -15.29 4.17
C GLU A 95 -5.49 -15.84 2.74
N GLU A 96 -6.55 -15.63 1.95
CA GLU A 96 -6.58 -16.00 0.54
C GLU A 96 -5.45 -15.31 -0.24
N GLN A 97 -5.27 -14.00 -0.06
CA GLN A 97 -4.21 -13.25 -0.75
C GLN A 97 -2.81 -13.70 -0.35
N VAL A 98 -2.59 -13.94 0.95
CA VAL A 98 -1.29 -14.46 1.43
C VAL A 98 -1.02 -15.85 0.86
N GLN A 99 -2.03 -16.71 0.78
CA GLN A 99 -1.90 -18.04 0.20
C GLN A 99 -1.54 -17.96 -1.29
N ASN A 100 -2.20 -17.10 -2.05
CA ASN A 100 -1.87 -16.85 -3.46
C ASN A 100 -0.43 -16.34 -3.63
N MET A 101 0.05 -15.48 -2.72
CA MET A 101 1.44 -15.01 -2.74
C MET A 101 2.43 -16.15 -2.45
N ILE A 102 2.12 -17.04 -1.50
CA ILE A 102 2.96 -18.21 -1.17
C ILE A 102 3.03 -19.15 -2.38
N GLU A 103 1.90 -19.40 -3.04
CA GLU A 103 1.84 -20.25 -4.22
C GLU A 103 2.63 -19.66 -5.39
N ALA A 104 2.51 -18.36 -5.65
CA ALA A 104 3.26 -17.66 -6.69
C ALA A 104 4.77 -17.70 -6.46
N GLU A 105 5.24 -17.57 -5.22
CA GLU A 105 6.67 -17.64 -4.87
C GLU A 105 7.17 -19.08 -4.64
N GLY A 106 6.24 -20.02 -4.51
CA GLY A 106 6.51 -21.46 -4.30
C GLY A 106 6.81 -21.84 -2.86
N SER A 107 7.07 -20.89 -1.94
CA SER A 107 7.27 -21.19 -0.50
C SER A 107 7.29 -19.93 0.37
N ILE A 108 6.95 -20.11 1.66
CA ILE A 108 7.03 -19.02 2.67
C ILE A 108 8.45 -18.41 2.75
N PRO A 109 9.56 -19.20 2.83
CA PRO A 109 10.89 -18.59 2.91
C PRO A 109 11.26 -17.72 1.71
N ARG A 110 10.79 -18.06 0.52
CA ARG A 110 11.01 -17.23 -0.69
C ARG A 110 10.19 -15.95 -0.62
N LEU A 111 8.95 -16.02 -0.17
CA LEU A 111 8.10 -14.86 0.03
C LEU A 111 8.70 -13.91 1.06
N GLU A 112 9.17 -14.44 2.21
CA GLU A 112 9.83 -13.65 3.26
C GLU A 112 11.13 -13.00 2.75
N ALA A 113 11.94 -13.74 2.00
CA ALA A 113 13.17 -13.21 1.41
C ALA A 113 12.90 -12.09 0.40
N LYS A 114 11.88 -12.25 -0.44
CA LYS A 114 11.47 -11.24 -1.43
C LYS A 114 10.98 -9.94 -0.80
N HIS A 115 10.20 -10.06 0.26
CA HIS A 115 9.62 -8.91 0.97
C HIS A 115 10.49 -8.39 2.12
N HIS A 116 11.60 -9.06 2.43
CA HIS A 116 12.50 -8.76 3.56
C HIS A 116 11.78 -8.65 4.90
N MET A 117 10.72 -9.45 5.09
CA MET A 117 9.93 -9.48 6.33
C MET A 117 9.29 -10.84 6.57
N ALA A 118 9.04 -11.15 7.85
CA ALA A 118 8.37 -12.39 8.24
C ALA A 118 6.92 -12.43 7.73
N ILE A 119 6.43 -13.63 7.44
CA ILE A 119 5.06 -13.88 6.95
C ILE A 119 3.98 -13.28 7.87
N PHE A 120 4.23 -13.28 9.18
CA PHE A 120 3.36 -12.62 10.14
C PHE A 120 3.20 -11.13 9.86
N ASN A 121 4.30 -10.43 9.58
CA ASN A 121 4.28 -9.00 9.27
C ASN A 121 3.63 -8.72 7.91
N ILE A 122 3.81 -9.62 6.94
CA ILE A 122 3.11 -9.53 5.64
C ILE A 122 1.60 -9.57 5.85
N ARG A 123 1.09 -10.56 6.64
CA ARG A 123 -0.34 -10.66 6.98
C ARG A 123 -0.84 -9.42 7.70
N GLU A 124 -0.11 -8.96 8.70
CA GLU A 124 -0.53 -7.82 9.51
C GLU A 124 -0.61 -6.52 8.66
N ASN A 125 0.40 -6.28 7.84
CA ASN A 125 0.40 -5.13 6.92
C ASN A 125 -0.75 -5.20 5.90
N MET A 126 -1.07 -6.40 5.41
CA MET A 126 -2.21 -6.61 4.52
C MET A 126 -3.52 -6.37 5.26
N ARG A 127 -3.68 -6.92 6.46
CA ARG A 127 -4.87 -6.73 7.28
C ARG A 127 -5.16 -5.26 7.53
N GLN A 128 -4.16 -4.48 7.94
CA GLN A 128 -4.30 -3.04 8.17
C GLN A 128 -4.74 -2.31 6.90
N ARG A 129 -4.15 -2.60 5.75
CA ARG A 129 -4.54 -2.00 4.47
C ARG A 129 -5.97 -2.34 4.06
N TYR A 130 -6.40 -3.59 4.21
CA TYR A 130 -7.77 -3.99 3.89
C TYR A 130 -8.79 -3.41 4.88
N GLU A 131 -8.44 -3.29 6.15
CA GLU A 131 -9.28 -2.59 7.14
C GLU A 131 -9.48 -1.12 6.76
N GLU A 132 -8.40 -0.39 6.48
CA GLU A 132 -8.48 1.01 6.04
C GLU A 132 -9.34 1.16 4.78
N GLN A 133 -9.13 0.30 3.79
CA GLN A 133 -9.89 0.33 2.55
C GLN A 133 -11.38 0.02 2.78
N SER A 134 -11.69 -0.95 3.63
CA SER A 134 -13.06 -1.32 3.97
C SER A 134 -13.80 -0.19 4.69
N TYR A 135 -13.13 0.46 5.64
CA TYR A 135 -13.68 1.64 6.31
C TYR A 135 -13.92 2.78 5.32
N ALA A 136 -12.95 3.10 4.46
CA ALA A 136 -13.07 4.16 3.48
C ALA A 136 -14.21 3.88 2.47
N SER A 137 -14.31 2.64 1.97
CA SER A 137 -15.37 2.24 1.04
C SER A 137 -16.75 2.28 1.70
N SER A 138 -16.88 1.82 2.94
CA SER A 138 -18.14 1.87 3.69
C SER A 138 -18.57 3.32 3.94
N MET A 139 -17.63 4.19 4.31
CA MET A 139 -17.89 5.63 4.49
C MET A 139 -18.29 6.29 3.18
N GLN A 140 -17.61 6.00 2.08
CA GLN A 140 -17.96 6.52 0.77
C GLN A 140 -19.39 6.14 0.37
N ASN A 141 -19.77 4.87 0.57
CA ASN A 141 -21.12 4.40 0.29
C ASN A 141 -22.16 5.12 1.16
N GLU A 142 -21.84 5.36 2.42
CA GLU A 142 -22.74 6.11 3.33
C GLU A 142 -22.92 7.55 2.86
N VAL A 143 -21.85 8.25 2.48
CA VAL A 143 -21.91 9.61 1.94
C VAL A 143 -22.73 9.66 0.67
N VAL A 144 -22.45 8.75 -0.30
CA VAL A 144 -23.17 8.71 -1.58
C VAL A 144 -24.65 8.38 -1.38
N SER A 145 -24.99 7.47 -0.46
CA SER A 145 -26.38 7.11 -0.19
C SER A 145 -27.22 8.26 0.39
N LYS A 146 -26.57 9.23 1.04
CA LYS A 146 -27.21 10.43 1.58
C LYS A 146 -27.42 11.54 0.55
N VAL A 147 -26.79 11.43 -0.64
CA VAL A 147 -26.96 12.39 -1.75
C VAL A 147 -28.24 12.04 -2.50
N ALA A 148 -29.34 12.71 -2.18
CA ALA A 148 -30.57 12.62 -2.95
C ALA A 148 -30.42 13.43 -4.24
N VAL A 149 -30.36 12.78 -5.38
CA VAL A 149 -30.42 13.45 -6.69
C VAL A 149 -31.86 13.92 -6.90
N ILE A 150 -32.11 15.23 -6.86
CA ILE A 150 -33.40 15.81 -7.20
C ILE A 150 -33.47 15.85 -8.73
N PRO A 151 -34.43 15.15 -9.38
CA PRO A 151 -34.48 15.05 -10.85
C PRO A 151 -34.53 16.38 -11.62
N GLY A 152 -34.90 17.47 -10.96
CA GLY A 152 -34.96 18.81 -11.57
C GLY A 152 -33.62 19.57 -11.63
N GLU A 153 -32.52 19.05 -11.07
CA GLU A 153 -31.19 19.70 -11.12
C GLU A 153 -30.34 19.24 -12.34
N VAL A 154 -30.76 18.23 -13.06
CA VAL A 154 -30.01 17.63 -14.18
C VAL A 154 -30.31 18.31 -15.52
N GLU A 155 -31.31 19.20 -15.57
CA GLU A 155 -31.75 19.90 -16.82
C GLU A 155 -31.31 21.36 -16.93
N ARG A 156 -30.14 21.70 -16.41
CA ARG A 156 -29.57 23.07 -16.60
C ARG A 156 -28.17 23.00 -17.19
#